data_d2cf64c253b301ae614576fd35ef5740
#
_entry.id   d2cf64c253b301ae614576fd35ef5740
#
_cell.length_a   1.000
_cell.length_b   1.000
_cell.length_c   1.000
_cell.angle_alpha   90.00
_cell.angle_beta   90.00
_cell.angle_gamma   90.00
#
_symmetry.space_group_name_H-M   'P 1'
#
loop_
_entity.id
_entity.type
_entity.pdbx_description
1 polymer ?
#
loop_
_entity_poly.entity_id
_entity_poly.type
_entity_poly.pdbx_seq_one_letter_code
_entity_poly.pdbx_strand_id
1 'polypeptide(L)'
;MICLSFVLSYYFVVRFARDKMQRKFSMFFQSTAFEKCSFDCDLYGEIEFDPLIQSGFFKKHYAFYSDMQGSGEICGGVKFEFARLGVHDDINGGDFWGIFFHATLEKSVKQATFIVPNEIGFENKKCKKVAINDSEFNKIFSVFGGDTESVAQILTPKFIKRLMKFEKRLISLTDNKIYIFLNTGLGDFEPKFSKSVLRENPFLPLKREILHCLFITKILNSNL
;
A
#
# COMPACT_ATOMS: atom_id res chain seq x y z
N MET A 1 24.30 -32.04 25.70
CA MET A 1 22.84 -32.17 25.87
C MET A 1 22.13 -30.87 26.27
N ILE A 2 22.65 -30.07 27.19
CA ILE A 2 22.01 -28.82 27.69
C ILE A 2 21.78 -27.78 26.59
N CYS A 3 22.73 -27.54 25.70
CA CYS A 3 22.59 -26.55 24.61
C CYS A 3 21.47 -26.90 23.64
N LEU A 4 21.26 -28.17 23.31
CA LEU A 4 20.22 -28.62 22.41
C LEU A 4 18.81 -28.35 22.98
N SER A 5 18.66 -28.55 24.29
CA SER A 5 17.40 -28.27 25.01
C SER A 5 17.06 -26.78 25.01
N PHE A 6 18.03 -25.88 25.17
CA PHE A 6 17.82 -24.44 25.09
C PHE A 6 17.43 -23.99 23.70
N VAL A 7 18.09 -24.50 22.66
CA VAL A 7 17.76 -24.18 21.27
C VAL A 7 16.35 -24.65 20.92
N LEU A 8 15.97 -25.85 21.31
CA LEU A 8 14.61 -26.35 21.07
C LEU A 8 13.57 -25.55 21.85
N SER A 9 13.82 -25.23 23.12
CA SER A 9 12.88 -24.39 23.92
C SER A 9 12.72 -23.00 23.32
N TYR A 10 13.82 -22.37 22.91
CA TYR A 10 13.78 -21.08 22.23
C TYR A 10 12.96 -21.15 20.94
N TYR A 11 13.20 -22.15 20.10
CA TYR A 11 12.44 -22.37 18.85
C TYR A 11 10.94 -22.52 19.11
N PHE A 12 10.55 -23.33 20.12
CA PHE A 12 9.13 -23.50 20.47
C PHE A 12 8.49 -22.21 20.97
N VAL A 13 9.18 -21.43 21.80
CA VAL A 13 8.68 -20.16 22.32
C VAL A 13 8.49 -19.15 21.18
N VAL A 14 9.47 -19.03 20.30
CA VAL A 14 9.41 -18.12 19.14
C VAL A 14 8.28 -18.53 18.20
N ARG A 15 8.18 -19.82 17.87
CA ARG A 15 7.11 -20.34 17.01
C ARG A 15 5.72 -20.10 17.61
N PHE A 16 5.55 -20.38 18.88
CA PHE A 16 4.29 -20.14 19.58
C PHE A 16 3.90 -18.66 19.60
N ALA A 17 4.85 -17.77 19.87
CA ALA A 17 4.63 -16.33 19.83
C ALA A 17 4.24 -15.87 18.41
N ARG A 18 4.93 -16.37 17.39
CA ARG A 18 4.65 -16.12 15.98
C ARG A 18 3.23 -16.54 15.60
N ASP A 19 2.84 -17.78 15.92
CA ASP A 19 1.50 -18.30 15.60
C ASP A 19 0.39 -17.52 16.33
N LYS A 20 0.66 -17.08 17.55
CA LYS A 20 -0.28 -16.25 18.32
C LYS A 20 -0.44 -14.85 17.71
N MET A 21 0.64 -14.24 17.25
CA MET A 21 0.61 -12.95 16.56
C MET A 21 -0.12 -13.06 15.22
N GLN A 22 0.19 -14.09 14.43
CA GLN A 22 -0.49 -14.37 13.16
C GLN A 22 -2.00 -14.51 13.35
N ARG A 23 -2.45 -15.31 14.34
CA ARG A 23 -3.87 -15.44 14.63
C ARG A 23 -4.53 -14.11 15.02
N LYS A 24 -3.89 -13.30 15.85
CA LYS A 24 -4.39 -11.98 16.22
C LYS A 24 -4.49 -11.05 15.02
N PHE A 25 -3.49 -11.08 14.14
CA PHE A 25 -3.47 -10.31 12.91
C PHE A 25 -4.63 -10.70 12.00
N SER A 26 -4.77 -11.99 11.68
CA SER A 26 -5.86 -12.49 10.86
C SER A 26 -7.24 -12.18 11.46
N MET A 27 -7.45 -12.48 12.75
CA MET A 27 -8.69 -12.17 13.43
C MET A 27 -9.02 -10.68 13.42
N PHE A 28 -8.04 -9.82 13.56
CA PHE A 28 -8.24 -8.39 13.56
C PHE A 28 -8.71 -7.87 12.20
N PHE A 29 -8.14 -8.36 11.12
CA PHE A 29 -8.57 -8.00 9.78
C PHE A 29 -9.91 -8.65 9.41
N GLN A 30 -10.17 -9.88 9.82
CA GLN A 30 -11.45 -10.59 9.59
C GLN A 30 -12.61 -10.00 10.39
N SER A 31 -12.39 -9.55 11.62
CA SER A 31 -13.41 -8.98 12.50
C SER A 31 -13.86 -7.58 12.10
N THR A 32 -13.30 -7.04 11.04
CA THR A 32 -13.59 -5.69 10.62
C THR A 32 -14.72 -5.68 9.63
N ALA A 33 -15.73 -4.93 9.91
CA ALA A 33 -16.88 -4.35 9.21
C ALA A 33 -16.94 -4.34 7.65
N PHE A 34 -16.18 -5.19 7.00
CA PHE A 34 -16.41 -5.56 5.63
C PHE A 34 -17.29 -6.80 5.60
N GLU A 35 -18.55 -6.65 5.97
CA GLU A 35 -19.54 -7.73 6.08
C GLU A 35 -19.72 -8.60 4.81
N LYS A 36 -18.96 -8.32 3.75
CA LYS A 36 -19.00 -9.03 2.47
C LYS A 36 -17.64 -9.13 1.77
N CYS A 37 -16.53 -9.09 2.50
CA CYS A 37 -15.21 -9.24 1.91
C CYS A 37 -14.58 -10.56 2.33
N SER A 38 -14.08 -11.32 1.37
CA SER A 38 -13.10 -12.36 1.66
C SER A 38 -11.77 -11.68 1.98
N PHE A 39 -11.11 -12.11 3.03
CA PHE A 39 -9.85 -11.53 3.46
C PHE A 39 -8.91 -12.64 3.92
N ASP A 40 -7.74 -12.69 3.32
CA ASP A 40 -6.64 -13.55 3.73
C ASP A 40 -5.46 -12.69 4.16
N CYS A 41 -4.79 -13.05 5.24
CA CYS A 41 -3.67 -12.29 5.76
C CYS A 41 -2.59 -13.22 6.31
N ASP A 42 -1.36 -12.93 5.93
CA ASP A 42 -0.18 -13.55 6.48
C ASP A 42 0.79 -12.47 7.02
N LEU A 43 1.06 -12.52 8.32
CA LEU A 43 1.99 -11.59 8.98
C LEU A 43 3.44 -11.74 8.48
N TYR A 44 3.74 -12.85 7.84
CA TYR A 44 5.07 -13.22 7.36
C TYR A 44 5.07 -13.55 5.87
N GLY A 45 3.98 -13.23 5.19
CA GLY A 45 3.85 -13.41 3.75
C GLY A 45 4.65 -12.38 2.98
N GLU A 46 5.07 -12.76 1.78
CA GLU A 46 5.80 -11.92 0.86
C GLU A 46 4.93 -11.63 -0.37
N ILE A 47 4.98 -10.40 -0.85
CA ILE A 47 4.27 -9.99 -2.08
C ILE A 47 5.12 -10.32 -3.30
N GLU A 48 4.48 -10.65 -4.41
CA GLU A 48 5.16 -10.77 -5.70
C GLU A 48 5.74 -9.43 -6.15
N PHE A 49 6.90 -9.46 -6.81
CA PHE A 49 7.59 -8.22 -7.24
C PHE A 49 7.03 -7.64 -8.54
N ASP A 50 6.36 -8.42 -9.36
CA ASP A 50 5.81 -7.97 -10.63
C ASP A 50 4.86 -6.77 -10.48
N PRO A 51 3.91 -6.73 -9.52
CA PRO A 51 3.09 -5.54 -9.28
C PRO A 51 3.88 -4.28 -8.93
N LEU A 52 5.01 -4.43 -8.23
CA LEU A 52 5.88 -3.29 -7.88
C LEU A 52 6.49 -2.66 -9.13
N ILE A 53 7.00 -3.48 -10.03
CA ILE A 53 7.56 -3.01 -11.31
C ILE A 53 6.46 -2.45 -12.23
N GLN A 54 5.30 -3.09 -12.30
CA GLN A 54 4.15 -2.65 -13.09
C GLN A 54 3.60 -1.30 -12.60
N SER A 55 3.78 -0.96 -11.33
CA SER A 55 3.40 0.34 -10.79
C SER A 55 4.09 1.52 -11.51
N GLY A 56 5.24 1.29 -12.13
CA GLY A 56 6.04 2.31 -12.81
C GLY A 56 6.85 3.22 -11.90
N PHE A 57 6.81 3.02 -10.59
CA PHE A 57 7.61 3.77 -9.63
C PHE A 57 8.99 3.15 -9.39
N PHE A 58 9.09 1.84 -9.45
CA PHE A 58 10.33 1.13 -9.14
C PHE A 58 10.95 0.50 -10.39
N LYS A 59 12.26 0.35 -10.34
CA LYS A 59 13.05 -0.27 -11.41
C LYS A 59 13.45 -1.68 -11.02
N LYS A 60 13.73 -2.53 -12.00
CA LYS A 60 14.10 -3.94 -11.78
C LYS A 60 15.37 -4.17 -10.95
N HIS A 61 16.24 -3.16 -10.88
CA HIS A 61 17.49 -3.25 -10.12
C HIS A 61 17.35 -2.88 -8.64
N TYR A 62 16.16 -2.47 -8.20
CA TYR A 62 15.93 -2.19 -6.78
C TYR A 62 15.86 -3.49 -5.99
N ALA A 63 16.46 -3.47 -4.80
CA ALA A 63 16.27 -4.55 -3.83
C ALA A 63 14.94 -4.34 -3.10
N PHE A 64 14.15 -5.40 -3.01
CA PHE A 64 12.84 -5.39 -2.37
C PHE A 64 12.82 -6.34 -1.18
N TYR A 65 12.21 -5.89 -0.12
CA TYR A 65 11.87 -6.70 1.03
C TYR A 65 10.39 -6.49 1.35
N SER A 66 9.66 -7.56 1.56
CA SER A 66 8.27 -7.46 1.99
C SER A 66 7.95 -8.45 3.08
N ASP A 67 7.00 -8.08 3.91
CA ASP A 67 6.34 -8.94 4.88
C ASP A 67 4.93 -8.42 5.14
N MET A 68 4.18 -9.07 6.00
CA MET A 68 2.85 -8.67 6.42
C MET A 68 1.90 -8.49 5.22
N GLN A 69 1.76 -9.53 4.42
CA GLN A 69 0.88 -9.56 3.28
C GLN A 69 -0.59 -9.75 3.68
N GLY A 70 -1.48 -9.13 2.92
CA GLY A 70 -2.90 -9.42 2.97
C GLY A 70 -3.55 -9.24 1.61
N SER A 71 -4.53 -10.09 1.30
CA SER A 71 -5.29 -10.05 0.06
C SER A 71 -6.77 -10.22 0.33
N GLY A 72 -7.60 -9.79 -0.60
CA GLY A 72 -9.04 -9.94 -0.45
C GLY A 72 -9.82 -9.42 -1.64
N GLU A 73 -11.14 -9.46 -1.46
CA GLU A 73 -12.09 -8.97 -2.44
C GLU A 73 -13.16 -8.13 -1.74
N ILE A 74 -13.37 -6.90 -2.19
CA ILE A 74 -14.44 -6.03 -1.69
C ILE A 74 -15.72 -6.23 -2.49
N CYS A 75 -16.85 -5.77 -1.92
CA CYS A 75 -18.14 -5.80 -2.60
C CYS A 75 -18.04 -5.22 -4.02
N GLY A 76 -18.46 -6.01 -5.02
CA GLY A 76 -18.35 -5.67 -6.43
C GLY A 76 -17.23 -6.44 -7.16
N GLY A 77 -16.56 -7.38 -6.50
CA GLY A 77 -15.56 -8.23 -7.16
C GLY A 77 -14.17 -7.61 -7.30
N VAL A 78 -13.92 -6.45 -6.69
CA VAL A 78 -12.62 -5.78 -6.76
C VAL A 78 -11.62 -6.51 -5.88
N LYS A 79 -10.66 -7.18 -6.51
CA LYS A 79 -9.55 -7.86 -5.82
C LYS A 79 -8.47 -6.86 -5.45
N PHE A 80 -7.90 -7.03 -4.29
CA PHE A 80 -6.80 -6.22 -3.80
C PHE A 80 -5.77 -7.04 -3.05
N GLU A 81 -4.58 -6.49 -2.95
CA GLU A 81 -3.48 -7.03 -2.16
C GLU A 81 -2.67 -5.89 -1.55
N PHE A 82 -2.11 -6.11 -0.38
CA PHE A 82 -1.19 -5.18 0.25
C PHE A 82 -0.06 -5.92 0.97
N ALA A 83 1.06 -5.23 1.15
CA ALA A 83 2.15 -5.71 1.98
C ALA A 83 2.89 -4.54 2.63
N ARG A 84 3.59 -4.81 3.73
CA ARG A 84 4.64 -3.93 4.20
C ARG A 84 5.84 -4.10 3.27
N LEU A 85 6.40 -2.99 2.82
CA LEU A 85 7.43 -2.97 1.79
C LEU A 85 8.63 -2.13 2.22
N GLY A 86 9.80 -2.70 2.09
CA GLY A 86 11.08 -2.00 2.05
C GLY A 86 11.65 -2.04 0.64
N VAL A 87 12.10 -0.91 0.14
CA VAL A 87 12.74 -0.80 -1.16
C VAL A 87 14.05 -0.07 -0.99
N HIS A 88 15.12 -0.64 -1.51
CA HIS A 88 16.44 -0.03 -1.53
C HIS A 88 16.90 0.19 -2.97
N ASP A 89 17.32 1.42 -3.27
CA ASP A 89 17.94 1.77 -4.55
C ASP A 89 19.45 1.58 -4.45
N ASP A 90 19.96 0.47 -4.94
CA ASP A 90 21.38 0.11 -4.89
C ASP A 90 22.29 1.07 -5.68
N ILE A 91 21.73 1.88 -6.58
CA ILE A 91 22.50 2.76 -7.45
C ILE A 91 22.55 4.19 -6.90
N ASN A 92 21.40 4.74 -6.51
CA ASN A 92 21.30 6.16 -6.12
C ASN A 92 21.29 6.35 -4.60
N GLY A 93 21.18 5.28 -3.84
CA GLY A 93 21.07 5.30 -2.38
C GLY A 93 19.80 5.98 -1.93
N GLY A 94 18.81 5.21 -1.59
CA GLY A 94 17.55 5.71 -1.06
C GLY A 94 16.69 4.56 -0.57
N ASP A 95 16.13 4.72 0.61
CA ASP A 95 15.27 3.71 1.21
C ASP A 95 13.83 4.20 1.22
N PHE A 96 12.93 3.35 0.77
CA PHE A 96 11.51 3.51 0.97
C PHE A 96 11.04 2.43 1.95
N TRP A 97 10.30 2.85 2.97
CA TRP A 97 9.66 1.93 3.91
C TRP A 97 8.20 2.32 4.10
N GLY A 98 7.32 1.37 3.91
CA GLY A 98 5.91 1.68 4.06
C GLY A 98 4.98 0.56 3.66
N ILE A 99 3.79 0.93 3.22
CA ILE A 99 2.77 0.02 2.73
C ILE A 99 2.64 0.15 1.23
N PHE A 100 2.70 -0.97 0.56
CA PHE A 100 2.28 -1.13 -0.82
C PHE A 100 0.88 -1.72 -0.84
N PHE A 101 0.03 -1.16 -1.66
CA PHE A 101 -1.32 -1.65 -1.92
C PHE A 101 -1.57 -1.63 -3.42
N HIS A 102 -2.19 -2.66 -3.95
CA HIS A 102 -2.72 -2.64 -5.31
C HIS A 102 -4.10 -3.28 -5.38
N ALA A 103 -4.89 -2.86 -6.38
CA ALA A 103 -6.20 -3.43 -6.64
C ALA A 103 -6.50 -3.43 -8.13
N THR A 104 -7.39 -4.32 -8.53
CA THR A 104 -7.89 -4.39 -9.90
C THR A 104 -9.16 -3.55 -10.01
N LEU A 105 -9.18 -2.61 -10.95
CA LEU A 105 -10.34 -1.77 -11.25
C LEU A 105 -11.28 -2.50 -12.22
N GLU A 106 -12.56 -2.15 -12.20
CA GLU A 106 -13.56 -2.70 -13.13
C GLU A 106 -13.33 -2.24 -14.56
N LYS A 107 -12.82 -1.02 -14.71
CA LYS A 107 -12.51 -0.42 -16.01
C LYS A 107 -11.05 -0.02 -16.11
N SER A 108 -10.52 -0.09 -17.32
CA SER A 108 -9.16 0.34 -17.62
C SER A 108 -9.10 1.85 -17.81
N VAL A 109 -8.01 2.46 -17.32
CA VAL A 109 -7.66 3.83 -17.68
C VAL A 109 -7.07 3.86 -19.09
N LYS A 110 -7.39 4.91 -19.85
CA LYS A 110 -6.88 5.04 -21.22
C LYS A 110 -5.36 5.19 -21.29
N GLN A 111 -4.80 5.85 -20.30
CA GLN A 111 -3.36 6.11 -20.22
C GLN A 111 -2.89 6.07 -18.78
N ALA A 112 -1.63 5.66 -18.58
CA ALA A 112 -1.03 5.64 -17.26
C ALA A 112 -1.04 7.05 -16.64
N THR A 113 -1.44 7.12 -15.38
CA THR A 113 -1.50 8.37 -14.61
C THR A 113 -0.79 8.18 -13.28
N PHE A 114 0.08 9.14 -12.95
CA PHE A 114 0.85 9.14 -11.70
C PHE A 114 0.51 10.39 -10.89
N ILE A 115 0.25 10.21 -9.63
CA ILE A 115 0.00 11.28 -8.66
C ILE A 115 1.09 11.15 -7.60
N VAL A 116 1.94 12.16 -7.48
CA VAL A 116 3.16 12.09 -6.70
C VAL A 116 3.26 13.33 -5.80
N PRO A 117 3.58 13.18 -4.51
CA PRO A 117 3.89 14.32 -3.65
C PRO A 117 5.03 15.16 -4.23
N ASN A 118 4.91 16.48 -4.15
CA ASN A 118 5.89 17.40 -4.74
C ASN A 118 7.31 17.29 -4.15
N GLU A 119 7.40 16.79 -2.91
CA GLU A 119 8.66 16.53 -2.23
C GLU A 119 9.45 15.35 -2.81
N ILE A 120 8.79 14.51 -3.61
CA ILE A 120 9.39 13.34 -4.23
C ILE A 120 9.74 13.68 -5.67
N GLY A 121 11.02 13.62 -6.01
CA GLY A 121 11.49 13.75 -7.39
C GLY A 121 10.95 12.57 -8.21
N PHE A 122 10.12 12.87 -9.20
CA PHE A 122 9.58 11.86 -10.11
C PHE A 122 9.74 12.29 -11.55
N GLU A 123 10.37 11.42 -12.34
CA GLU A 123 10.51 11.60 -13.78
C GLU A 123 10.03 10.35 -14.50
N ASN A 124 9.14 10.53 -15.45
CA ASN A 124 8.70 9.46 -16.33
C ASN A 124 8.77 9.95 -17.79
N LYS A 125 9.62 9.32 -18.60
CA LYS A 125 9.82 9.70 -20.00
C LYS A 125 8.58 9.54 -20.88
N LYS A 126 7.59 8.74 -20.43
CA LYS A 126 6.37 8.45 -21.20
C LYS A 126 5.18 9.35 -20.80
N CYS A 127 5.28 10.05 -19.67
CA CYS A 127 4.19 10.88 -19.14
C CYS A 127 4.66 12.32 -18.98
N LYS A 128 3.76 13.27 -19.26
CA LYS A 128 4.02 14.70 -19.07
C LYS A 128 3.33 15.19 -17.80
N LYS A 129 3.91 16.20 -17.19
CA LYS A 129 3.24 16.88 -16.07
C LYS A 129 1.99 17.57 -16.58
N VAL A 130 0.86 17.29 -15.92
CA VAL A 130 -0.47 17.85 -16.24
C VAL A 130 -0.84 18.86 -15.17
N ALA A 131 -1.23 20.06 -15.57
CA ALA A 131 -1.73 21.08 -14.67
C ALA A 131 -3.19 20.76 -14.26
N ILE A 132 -3.43 20.75 -12.95
CA ILE A 132 -4.77 20.54 -12.39
C ILE A 132 -5.33 21.88 -11.96
N ASN A 133 -6.62 22.14 -12.26
CA ASN A 133 -7.30 23.38 -11.87
C ASN A 133 -7.73 23.36 -10.39
N ASP A 134 -6.75 23.11 -9.50
CA ASP A 134 -6.91 23.17 -8.06
C ASP A 134 -5.57 23.59 -7.45
N SER A 135 -5.49 24.83 -6.98
CA SER A 135 -4.24 25.42 -6.48
C SER A 135 -3.75 24.77 -5.20
N GLU A 136 -4.65 24.36 -4.31
CA GLU A 136 -4.27 23.70 -3.06
C GLU A 136 -3.74 22.28 -3.31
N PHE A 137 -4.39 21.56 -4.21
CA PHE A 137 -3.90 20.25 -4.65
C PHE A 137 -2.51 20.34 -5.28
N ASN A 138 -2.28 21.33 -6.17
CA ASN A 138 -1.01 21.53 -6.84
C ASN A 138 0.15 21.92 -5.89
N LYS A 139 -0.14 22.46 -4.69
CA LYS A 139 0.88 22.69 -3.68
C LYS A 139 1.43 21.39 -3.08
N ILE A 140 0.62 20.34 -3.06
CA ILE A 140 0.94 19.06 -2.41
C ILE A 140 1.37 18.01 -3.43
N PHE A 141 0.68 17.94 -4.58
CA PHE A 141 0.86 16.89 -5.58
C PHE A 141 1.23 17.42 -6.96
N SER A 142 2.04 16.66 -7.66
CA SER A 142 2.23 16.73 -9.10
C SER A 142 1.56 15.54 -9.78
N VAL A 143 0.93 15.79 -10.91
CA VAL A 143 0.27 14.77 -11.72
C VAL A 143 1.00 14.60 -13.04
N PHE A 144 1.24 13.36 -13.42
CA PHE A 144 1.85 13.00 -14.71
C PHE A 144 0.91 12.05 -15.43
N GLY A 145 0.62 12.34 -16.69
CA GLY A 145 -0.29 11.54 -17.52
C GLY A 145 -0.01 11.74 -18.99
N GLY A 146 -0.80 11.07 -19.82
CA GLY A 146 -0.69 11.23 -21.27
C GLY A 146 -1.40 12.50 -21.79
N ASP A 147 -2.61 12.74 -21.34
CA ASP A 147 -3.42 13.89 -21.72
C ASP A 147 -4.28 14.42 -20.57
N THR A 148 -4.68 15.67 -20.67
CA THR A 148 -5.44 16.38 -19.63
C THR A 148 -6.86 15.82 -19.44
N GLU A 149 -7.51 15.36 -20.50
CA GLU A 149 -8.88 14.85 -20.45
C GLU A 149 -8.97 13.54 -19.69
N SER A 150 -8.07 12.60 -19.98
CA SER A 150 -7.97 11.32 -19.26
C SER A 150 -7.67 11.54 -17.77
N VAL A 151 -6.78 12.48 -17.45
CA VAL A 151 -6.47 12.85 -16.08
C VAL A 151 -7.67 13.47 -15.36
N ALA A 152 -8.45 14.34 -16.03
CA ALA A 152 -9.62 14.98 -15.45
C ALA A 152 -10.74 13.99 -15.11
N GLN A 153 -10.88 12.90 -15.87
CA GLN A 153 -11.83 11.83 -15.56
C GLN A 153 -11.48 11.11 -14.23
N ILE A 154 -10.20 10.99 -13.95
CA ILE A 154 -9.69 10.37 -12.72
C ILE A 154 -9.79 11.36 -11.55
N LEU A 155 -9.29 12.58 -11.74
CA LEU A 155 -9.17 13.60 -10.69
C LEU A 155 -10.45 14.42 -10.50
N THR A 156 -11.56 13.75 -10.18
CA THR A 156 -12.79 14.42 -9.81
C THR A 156 -12.64 15.21 -8.50
N PRO A 157 -13.44 16.27 -8.26
CA PRO A 157 -13.37 17.04 -7.01
C PRO A 157 -13.51 16.18 -5.74
N LYS A 158 -14.31 15.13 -5.79
CA LYS A 158 -14.48 14.17 -4.70
C LYS A 158 -13.20 13.38 -4.44
N PHE A 159 -12.51 12.96 -5.50
CA PHE A 159 -11.26 12.23 -5.43
C PHE A 159 -10.13 13.13 -4.91
N ILE A 160 -9.98 14.34 -5.45
CA ILE A 160 -9.02 15.36 -5.00
C ILE A 160 -9.20 15.63 -3.50
N LYS A 161 -10.42 15.96 -3.06
CA LYS A 161 -10.72 16.21 -1.64
C LYS A 161 -10.35 15.02 -0.74
N ARG A 162 -10.43 13.82 -1.28
CA ARG A 162 -10.01 12.62 -0.53
C ARG A 162 -8.51 12.47 -0.45
N LEU A 163 -7.80 12.69 -1.57
CA LEU A 163 -6.34 12.62 -1.62
C LEU A 163 -5.68 13.63 -0.69
N MET A 164 -6.18 14.85 -0.67
CA MET A 164 -5.64 15.92 0.19
C MET A 164 -5.70 15.64 1.70
N LYS A 165 -6.46 14.64 2.13
CA LYS A 165 -6.43 14.17 3.52
C LYS A 165 -5.24 13.25 3.82
N PHE A 166 -4.47 12.86 2.80
CA PHE A 166 -3.46 11.80 2.88
C PHE A 166 -2.26 12.15 2.00
N GLU A 167 -1.47 13.11 2.45
CA GLU A 167 -0.45 13.82 1.65
C GLU A 167 0.73 12.96 1.19
N LYS A 168 1.09 11.90 1.92
CA LYS A 168 2.32 11.13 1.68
C LYS A 168 2.12 9.87 0.82
N ARG A 169 1.32 9.97 -0.25
CA ARG A 169 1.02 8.81 -1.09
C ARG A 169 1.44 8.99 -2.52
N LEU A 170 2.16 7.99 -3.05
CA LEU A 170 2.35 7.84 -4.47
C LEU A 170 1.22 6.95 -5.01
N ILE A 171 0.57 7.40 -6.06
CA ILE A 171 -0.51 6.64 -6.70
C ILE A 171 -0.21 6.52 -8.17
N SER A 172 -0.27 5.31 -8.71
CA SER A 172 -0.28 5.10 -10.15
C SER A 172 -1.49 4.29 -10.58
N LEU A 173 -1.97 4.64 -11.75
CA LEU A 173 -3.05 3.98 -12.45
C LEU A 173 -2.51 3.53 -13.80
N THR A 174 -2.55 2.25 -14.06
CA THR A 174 -2.05 1.67 -15.32
C THR A 174 -2.98 0.53 -15.72
N ASP A 175 -3.48 0.58 -16.94
CA ASP A 175 -4.50 -0.35 -17.43
C ASP A 175 -5.71 -0.40 -16.49
N ASN A 176 -6.03 -1.55 -15.94
CA ASN A 176 -7.10 -1.73 -14.97
C ASN A 176 -6.59 -1.91 -13.53
N LYS A 177 -5.42 -1.37 -13.21
CA LYS A 177 -4.83 -1.50 -11.87
C LYS A 177 -4.55 -0.15 -11.24
N ILE A 178 -4.78 -0.07 -9.94
CA ILE A 178 -4.30 1.00 -9.09
C ILE A 178 -3.22 0.47 -8.18
N TYR A 179 -2.15 1.27 -8.03
CA TYR A 179 -1.07 1.02 -7.09
C TYR A 179 -0.93 2.22 -6.17
N ILE A 180 -0.87 1.98 -4.88
CA ILE A 180 -0.73 3.02 -3.86
C ILE A 180 0.46 2.67 -2.97
N PHE A 181 1.38 3.61 -2.85
CA PHE A 181 2.50 3.52 -1.93
C PHE A 181 2.33 4.56 -0.84
N LEU A 182 2.44 4.11 0.39
CA LEU A 182 2.37 4.92 1.56
C LEU A 182 3.73 4.91 2.24
N ASN A 183 4.48 6.00 2.11
CA ASN A 183 5.76 6.15 2.79
C ASN A 183 5.52 6.51 4.26
N THR A 184 5.73 5.57 5.15
CA THR A 184 5.50 5.75 6.60
C THR A 184 6.80 5.73 7.40
N GLY A 185 7.91 5.39 6.75
CA GLY A 185 9.19 5.18 7.42
C GLY A 185 9.30 3.83 8.13
N LEU A 186 10.50 3.55 8.63
CA LEU A 186 10.79 2.35 9.41
C LEU A 186 9.99 2.32 10.72
N GLY A 187 9.33 1.20 11.00
CA GLY A 187 8.78 0.89 12.33
C GLY A 187 7.39 1.44 12.65
N ASP A 188 6.74 2.20 11.75
CA ASP A 188 5.42 2.76 12.04
C ASP A 188 4.32 1.70 12.22
N PHE A 189 4.50 0.53 11.62
CA PHE A 189 3.57 -0.61 11.74
C PHE A 189 4.15 -1.78 12.54
N GLU A 190 5.30 -1.60 13.16
CA GLU A 190 5.85 -2.63 14.04
C GLU A 190 5.19 -2.59 15.41
N PRO A 191 4.87 -3.77 15.99
CA PRO A 191 4.42 -3.86 17.37
C PRO A 191 5.52 -3.31 18.28
N LYS A 192 5.28 -2.17 18.91
CA LYS A 192 6.23 -1.61 19.88
C LYS A 192 6.19 -2.46 21.14
N PHE A 193 7.21 -3.28 21.37
CA PHE A 193 7.33 -4.14 22.57
C PHE A 193 7.25 -3.36 23.89
N SER A 194 7.47 -2.03 23.86
CA SER A 194 7.34 -1.16 25.03
C SER A 194 5.87 -0.88 25.40
N LYS A 195 4.92 -1.17 24.53
CA LYS A 195 3.50 -0.98 24.77
C LYS A 195 2.79 -2.31 24.95
N SER A 196 1.86 -2.38 25.90
CA SER A 196 1.09 -3.59 26.13
C SER A 196 0.24 -3.91 24.90
N VAL A 197 0.61 -4.96 24.15
CA VAL A 197 -0.16 -5.51 23.02
C VAL A 197 -1.57 -5.93 23.43
N LEU A 198 -1.84 -6.03 24.73
CA LEU A 198 -3.16 -6.34 25.29
C LEU A 198 -4.06 -5.09 25.41
N ARG A 199 -3.47 -3.89 25.47
CA ARG A 199 -4.23 -2.64 25.64
C ARG A 199 -4.38 -1.84 24.35
N GLU A 200 -3.38 -1.89 23.47
CA GLU A 200 -3.43 -1.20 22.18
C GLU A 200 -3.33 -2.25 21.06
N ASN A 201 -4.21 -2.16 20.07
CA ASN A 201 -4.09 -3.01 18.90
C ASN A 201 -3.01 -2.44 17.96
N PRO A 202 -1.86 -3.11 17.80
CA PRO A 202 -0.74 -2.61 17.01
C PRO A 202 -1.05 -2.50 15.52
N PHE A 203 -2.10 -3.18 15.05
CA PHE A 203 -2.49 -3.19 13.64
C PHE A 203 -3.56 -2.14 13.28
N LEU A 204 -4.04 -1.36 14.25
CA LEU A 204 -5.05 -0.34 14.00
C LEU A 204 -4.60 0.75 13.01
N PRO A 205 -3.36 1.26 13.06
CA PRO A 205 -2.86 2.19 12.05
C PRO A 205 -2.87 1.58 10.64
N LEU A 206 -2.30 0.38 10.49
CA LEU A 206 -2.27 -0.35 9.21
C LEU A 206 -3.67 -0.52 8.65
N LYS A 207 -4.61 -1.00 9.47
CA LYS A 207 -6.00 -1.17 9.07
C LYS A 207 -6.62 0.11 8.54
N ARG A 208 -6.39 1.23 9.21
CA ARG A 208 -6.90 2.55 8.78
C ARG A 208 -6.36 2.89 7.39
N GLU A 209 -5.08 2.63 7.14
CA GLU A 209 -4.46 2.89 5.84
C GLU A 209 -5.02 2.00 4.73
N ILE A 210 -5.19 0.71 5.00
CA ILE A 210 -5.82 -0.21 4.01
C ILE A 210 -7.26 0.22 3.71
N LEU A 211 -8.04 0.60 4.73
CA LEU A 211 -9.39 1.13 4.53
C LEU A 211 -9.41 2.36 3.63
N HIS A 212 -8.44 3.25 3.78
CA HIS A 212 -8.31 4.43 2.91
C HIS A 212 -7.98 4.04 1.46
N CYS A 213 -7.06 3.09 1.26
CA CYS A 213 -6.75 2.58 -0.07
C CYS A 213 -7.98 1.96 -0.76
N LEU A 214 -8.74 1.13 -0.03
CA LEU A 214 -9.98 0.55 -0.52
C LEU A 214 -11.03 1.61 -0.86
N PHE A 215 -11.14 2.65 -0.04
CA PHE A 215 -12.07 3.74 -0.30
C PHE A 215 -11.67 4.57 -1.53
N ILE A 216 -10.38 4.83 -1.74
CA ILE A 216 -9.85 5.47 -2.96
C ILE A 216 -10.20 4.61 -4.18
N THR A 217 -9.94 3.32 -4.12
CA THR A 217 -10.26 2.35 -5.19
C THR A 217 -11.75 2.37 -5.54
N LYS A 218 -12.63 2.39 -4.53
CA LYS A 218 -14.08 2.46 -4.72
C LYS A 218 -14.53 3.76 -5.40
N ILE A 219 -13.93 4.91 -5.04
CA ILE A 219 -14.23 6.18 -5.71
C ILE A 219 -13.82 6.10 -7.18
N LEU A 220 -12.65 5.55 -7.49
CA LEU A 220 -12.18 5.42 -8.86
C LEU A 220 -13.08 4.52 -9.70
N ASN A 221 -13.48 3.36 -9.18
CA ASN A 221 -14.42 2.48 -9.88
C ASN A 221 -15.76 3.16 -10.19
N SER A 222 -16.20 4.08 -9.34
CA SER A 222 -17.44 4.82 -9.60
C SER A 222 -17.27 6.00 -10.56
N ASN A 223 -16.04 6.43 -10.82
CA ASN A 223 -15.75 7.57 -11.71
C ASN A 223 -15.37 7.12 -13.14
N LEU A 224 -14.74 5.95 -13.27
CA LEU A 224 -14.37 5.32 -14.55
C LEU A 224 -15.57 4.57 -15.16
#